data_c952bc53b43af502c376f5bc38e029f2
#
_entry.id   c952bc53b43af502c376f5bc38e029f2
#
_cell.length_a   1.000
_cell.length_b   1.000
_cell.length_c   1.000
_cell.angle_alpha   90.00
_cell.angle_beta   90.00
_cell.angle_gamma   90.00
#
_symmetry.space_group_name_H-M   'P 1'
#
loop_
_entity.id
_entity.type
_entity.pdbx_description
1 polymer ?
#
loop_
_entity_poly.entity_id
_entity_poly.type
_entity_poly.pdbx_seq_one_letter_code
_entity_poly.pdbx_strand_id
1 'polypeptide(L)'
;MPVYDKPLVYYPLATLMLAGIREVLVITTPHDAEQFRRLLGDGSQWGMTLSYAVQPEPEGLAQAFLIGADFIGDDKVALALGDNVFFGPGLGTRLRANTDVTGGHVFAYQVTNPEAYGVVEFGPDGEVLSIEEKPARPRSRFALPGLYFYDNDVIDIARNLRPSARGELEITDVNGVYLERGELTVTVLPRGTAWFDTGTFDGLLEASQFVHTVEARQGLKISCPEEIAWRNAWIDDERLRQHARDLAKSGYGGYLADLADPPEPDATQEA
;
A
#
# COMPACT_ATOMS: atom_id res chain seq x y z
N MET A 1 -9.30 10.68 -6.73
CA MET A 1 -10.55 9.94 -7.04
C MET A 1 -10.99 9.20 -5.78
N PRO A 2 -12.29 9.01 -5.50
CA PRO A 2 -12.76 8.18 -4.39
C PRO A 2 -12.82 6.70 -4.78
N VAL A 3 -12.57 5.83 -3.80
CA VAL A 3 -12.95 4.41 -3.82
C VAL A 3 -13.98 4.24 -2.72
N TYR A 4 -15.24 4.06 -3.10
CA TYR A 4 -16.42 4.02 -2.25
C TYR A 4 -16.57 5.29 -1.39
N ASP A 5 -16.14 5.28 -0.13
CA ASP A 5 -16.43 6.32 0.86
C ASP A 5 -15.23 7.21 1.23
N LYS A 6 -14.05 6.96 0.65
CA LYS A 6 -12.83 7.71 0.97
C LYS A 6 -11.91 7.88 -0.24
N PRO A 7 -10.97 8.85 -0.20
CA PRO A 7 -9.97 9.03 -1.26
C PRO A 7 -9.11 7.78 -1.48
N LEU A 8 -8.83 7.44 -2.74
CA LEU A 8 -8.00 6.29 -3.11
C LEU A 8 -6.66 6.25 -2.36
N VAL A 9 -5.99 7.39 -2.21
CA VAL A 9 -4.69 7.47 -1.53
C VAL A 9 -4.72 7.01 -0.06
N TYR A 10 -5.89 6.98 0.58
CA TYR A 10 -6.02 6.46 1.95
C TYR A 10 -5.73 4.96 2.04
N TYR A 11 -5.97 4.20 0.98
CA TYR A 11 -5.74 2.76 0.96
C TYR A 11 -4.25 2.39 1.00
N PRO A 12 -3.39 2.86 0.09
CA PRO A 12 -1.95 2.61 0.21
C PRO A 12 -1.34 3.26 1.46
N LEU A 13 -1.81 4.45 1.88
CA LEU A 13 -1.37 5.05 3.13
C LEU A 13 -1.70 4.14 4.33
N ALA A 14 -2.94 3.65 4.41
CA ALA A 14 -3.37 2.71 5.46
C ALA A 14 -2.56 1.40 5.42
N THR A 15 -2.16 0.92 4.23
CA THR A 15 -1.30 -0.25 4.09
C THR A 15 0.07 -0.02 4.74
N LEU A 16 0.70 1.14 4.51
CA LEU A 16 1.94 1.52 5.18
C LEU A 16 1.74 1.71 6.69
N MET A 17 0.63 2.31 7.12
CA MET A 17 0.29 2.44 8.54
C MET A 17 0.10 1.08 9.23
N LEU A 18 -0.51 0.11 8.55
CA LEU A 18 -0.64 -1.28 9.03
C LEU A 18 0.73 -1.95 9.20
N ALA A 19 1.70 -1.61 8.37
CA ALA A 19 3.10 -2.02 8.54
C ALA A 19 3.81 -1.34 9.73
N GLY A 20 3.21 -0.32 10.33
CA GLY A 20 3.80 0.45 11.43
C GLY A 20 4.64 1.65 10.96
N ILE A 21 4.62 1.96 9.68
CA ILE A 21 5.39 3.07 9.08
C ILE A 21 4.69 4.39 9.38
N ARG A 22 5.43 5.36 9.95
CA ARG A 22 4.92 6.67 10.34
C ARG A 22 5.50 7.83 9.53
N GLU A 23 6.63 7.64 8.90
CA GLU A 23 7.27 8.62 8.02
C GLU A 23 7.05 8.23 6.58
N VAL A 24 6.37 9.07 5.80
CA VAL A 24 5.99 8.76 4.43
C VAL A 24 6.29 9.93 3.51
N LEU A 25 6.98 9.65 2.41
CA LEU A 25 7.16 10.58 1.30
C LEU A 25 6.11 10.30 0.23
N VAL A 26 5.24 11.26 -0.03
CA VAL A 26 4.27 11.20 -1.11
C VAL A 26 4.90 11.79 -2.37
N ILE A 27 5.19 10.92 -3.34
CA ILE A 27 5.73 11.31 -4.65
C ILE A 27 4.57 11.40 -5.63
N THR A 28 4.41 12.52 -6.30
CA THR A 28 3.30 12.79 -7.19
C THR A 28 3.70 13.66 -8.37
N THR A 29 2.79 13.85 -9.33
CA THR A 29 3.01 14.74 -10.45
C THR A 29 3.06 16.21 -10.02
N PRO A 30 3.70 17.11 -10.80
CA PRO A 30 3.67 18.55 -10.51
C PRO A 30 2.24 19.11 -10.41
N HIS A 31 1.33 18.57 -11.23
CA HIS A 31 -0.06 19.03 -11.31
C HIS A 31 -0.86 18.71 -10.04
N ASP A 32 -0.62 17.55 -9.43
CA ASP A 32 -1.44 17.04 -8.35
C ASP A 32 -0.87 17.32 -6.95
N ALA A 33 0.39 17.77 -6.87
CA ALA A 33 1.12 17.94 -5.61
C ALA A 33 0.36 18.77 -4.56
N GLU A 34 -0.21 19.90 -4.98
CA GLU A 34 -0.95 20.79 -4.08
C GLU A 34 -2.28 20.16 -3.59
N GLN A 35 -2.92 19.33 -4.42
CA GLN A 35 -4.16 18.64 -4.03
C GLN A 35 -3.87 17.58 -2.96
N PHE A 36 -2.77 16.82 -3.11
CA PHE A 36 -2.34 15.85 -2.10
C PHE A 36 -1.95 16.53 -0.79
N ARG A 37 -1.21 17.64 -0.84
CA ARG A 37 -0.87 18.42 0.36
C ARG A 37 -2.10 18.93 1.11
N ARG A 38 -3.10 19.42 0.40
CA ARG A 38 -4.36 19.88 1.02
C ARG A 38 -5.17 18.74 1.60
N LEU A 39 -5.16 17.57 0.95
CA LEU A 39 -5.92 16.41 1.40
C LEU A 39 -5.31 15.74 2.62
N LEU A 40 -3.99 15.54 2.61
CA LEU A 40 -3.29 14.71 3.60
C LEU A 40 -2.61 15.53 4.70
N GLY A 41 -2.41 16.85 4.49
CA GLY A 41 -1.71 17.71 5.44
C GLY A 41 -0.26 17.28 5.65
N ASP A 42 0.21 17.44 6.87
CA ASP A 42 1.55 17.00 7.32
C ASP A 42 1.53 15.63 8.02
N GLY A 43 0.37 14.99 8.12
CA GLY A 43 0.18 13.69 8.79
C GLY A 43 -0.01 13.75 10.29
N SER A 44 0.16 14.92 10.93
CA SER A 44 0.07 15.06 12.38
C SER A 44 -1.30 14.69 12.94
N GLN A 45 -2.36 14.81 12.12
CA GLN A 45 -3.71 14.38 12.48
C GLN A 45 -3.80 12.87 12.79
N TRP A 46 -2.91 12.07 12.24
CA TRP A 46 -2.79 10.62 12.46
C TRP A 46 -1.54 10.22 13.26
N GLY A 47 -0.81 11.20 13.83
CA GLY A 47 0.46 10.93 14.51
C GLY A 47 1.56 10.45 13.58
N MET A 48 1.51 10.84 12.31
CA MET A 48 2.49 10.55 11.26
C MET A 48 3.26 11.82 10.86
N THR A 49 4.30 11.64 10.06
CA THR A 49 4.99 12.72 9.34
C THR A 49 4.89 12.45 7.83
N LEU A 50 4.22 13.34 7.11
CA LEU A 50 4.10 13.27 5.66
C LEU A 50 4.96 14.35 4.99
N SER A 51 5.83 13.91 4.10
CA SER A 51 6.63 14.76 3.22
C SER A 51 6.18 14.61 1.78
N TYR A 52 6.54 15.55 0.92
CA TYR A 52 6.07 15.58 -0.47
C TYR A 52 7.20 15.86 -1.43
N ALA A 53 7.30 15.07 -2.48
CA ALA A 53 8.19 15.28 -3.60
C ALA A 53 7.42 15.21 -4.92
N VAL A 54 8.04 15.74 -5.96
CA VAL A 54 7.49 15.78 -7.31
C VAL A 54 8.32 14.90 -8.22
N GLN A 55 7.67 14.01 -8.95
CA GLN A 55 8.24 13.31 -10.09
C GLN A 55 7.89 14.12 -11.35
N PRO A 56 8.85 14.79 -11.99
CA PRO A 56 8.56 15.70 -13.10
C PRO A 56 8.02 14.99 -14.34
N GLU A 57 8.57 13.80 -14.65
CA GLU A 57 8.23 12.98 -15.81
C GLU A 57 8.05 11.51 -15.35
N PRO A 58 7.17 10.72 -16.00
CA PRO A 58 6.89 9.35 -15.62
C PRO A 58 7.98 8.38 -16.12
N GLU A 59 9.19 8.47 -15.57
CA GLU A 59 10.35 7.68 -15.97
C GLU A 59 10.46 6.33 -15.27
N GLY A 60 9.39 5.85 -14.69
CA GLY A 60 9.29 4.52 -14.07
C GLY A 60 9.26 4.55 -12.53
N LEU A 61 8.88 3.42 -11.94
CA LEU A 61 8.66 3.31 -10.49
C LEU A 61 9.97 3.36 -9.70
N ALA A 62 11.06 2.80 -10.22
CA ALA A 62 12.34 2.80 -9.52
C ALA A 62 12.94 4.22 -9.36
N GLN A 63 12.48 5.20 -10.15
CA GLN A 63 12.85 6.60 -9.97
C GLN A 63 12.45 7.15 -8.59
N ALA A 64 11.42 6.56 -7.95
CA ALA A 64 11.01 6.96 -6.61
C ALA A 64 12.15 6.89 -5.58
N PHE A 65 13.06 5.92 -5.70
CA PHE A 65 14.22 5.80 -4.80
C PHE A 65 15.28 6.87 -5.06
N LEU A 66 15.38 7.37 -6.27
CA LEU A 66 16.27 8.49 -6.61
C LEU A 66 15.72 9.82 -6.11
N ILE A 67 14.42 10.06 -6.30
CA ILE A 67 13.71 11.25 -5.81
C ILE A 67 13.69 11.26 -4.28
N GLY A 68 13.50 10.10 -3.67
CA GLY A 68 13.40 9.94 -2.22
C GLY A 68 14.74 9.70 -1.51
N ALA A 69 15.88 9.74 -2.21
CA ALA A 69 17.16 9.34 -1.62
C ALA A 69 17.51 10.10 -0.33
N ASP A 70 17.33 11.43 -0.33
CA ASP A 70 17.59 12.25 0.86
C ASP A 70 16.59 11.98 2.01
N PHE A 71 15.35 11.60 1.68
CA PHE A 71 14.34 11.22 2.65
C PHE A 71 14.62 9.84 3.26
N ILE A 72 15.07 8.89 2.44
CA ILE A 72 15.42 7.52 2.87
C ILE A 72 16.68 7.56 3.74
N GLY A 73 17.67 8.39 3.37
CA GLY A 73 18.96 8.44 4.08
C GLY A 73 19.64 7.07 4.09
N ASP A 74 19.93 6.57 5.30
CA ASP A 74 20.58 5.26 5.52
C ASP A 74 19.55 4.18 5.94
N ASP A 75 18.25 4.48 5.92
CA ASP A 75 17.20 3.58 6.39
C ASP A 75 16.74 2.59 5.31
N LYS A 76 16.03 1.56 5.76
CA LYS A 76 15.22 0.67 4.92
C LYS A 76 13.98 1.40 4.45
N VAL A 77 13.41 0.97 3.34
CA VAL A 77 12.27 1.66 2.72
C VAL A 77 11.19 0.69 2.27
N ALA A 78 9.93 1.12 2.41
CA ALA A 78 8.79 0.49 1.76
C ALA A 78 8.26 1.40 0.65
N LEU A 79 7.90 0.82 -0.49
CA LEU A 79 7.20 1.50 -1.58
C LEU A 79 5.81 0.89 -1.75
N ALA A 80 4.77 1.73 -1.69
CA ALA A 80 3.40 1.36 -2.00
C ALA A 80 2.90 2.20 -3.17
N LEU A 81 2.31 1.55 -4.18
CA LEU A 81 1.73 2.23 -5.32
C LEU A 81 0.40 2.87 -4.95
N GLY A 82 0.18 4.09 -5.44
CA GLY A 82 -0.96 4.94 -5.10
C GLY A 82 -2.32 4.43 -5.54
N ASP A 83 -2.37 3.44 -6.42
CA ASP A 83 -3.55 2.82 -7.00
C ASP A 83 -3.81 1.38 -6.51
N ASN A 84 -3.02 0.90 -5.54
CA ASN A 84 -3.17 -0.45 -5.01
C ASN A 84 -3.99 -0.48 -3.72
N VAL A 85 -5.01 -1.33 -3.70
CA VAL A 85 -5.87 -1.56 -2.55
C VAL A 85 -5.66 -2.98 -2.03
N PHE A 86 -5.30 -3.09 -0.74
CA PHE A 86 -5.10 -4.39 -0.07
C PHE A 86 -6.08 -4.56 1.08
N PHE A 87 -6.63 -5.75 1.22
CA PHE A 87 -7.43 -6.13 2.36
C PHE A 87 -7.31 -7.64 2.63
N GLY A 88 -7.20 -8.04 3.88
CA GLY A 88 -7.20 -9.44 4.25
C GLY A 88 -6.84 -9.70 5.71
N PRO A 89 -7.21 -10.88 6.23
CA PRO A 89 -6.94 -11.25 7.61
C PRO A 89 -5.43 -11.33 7.86
N GLY A 90 -4.98 -10.68 8.94
CA GLY A 90 -3.57 -10.69 9.36
C GLY A 90 -2.62 -9.92 8.43
N LEU A 91 -3.13 -9.08 7.53
CA LEU A 91 -2.30 -8.29 6.61
C LEU A 91 -1.26 -7.46 7.39
N GLY A 92 -1.69 -6.67 8.39
CA GLY A 92 -0.77 -5.83 9.17
C GLY A 92 0.36 -6.61 9.84
N THR A 93 0.07 -7.80 10.40
CA THR A 93 1.10 -8.67 11.00
C THR A 93 2.14 -9.11 9.97
N ARG A 94 1.68 -9.49 8.76
CA ARG A 94 2.59 -9.88 7.66
C ARG A 94 3.45 -8.71 7.19
N LEU A 95 2.86 -7.54 7.06
CA LEU A 95 3.60 -6.34 6.64
C LEU A 95 4.68 -5.98 7.66
N ARG A 96 4.35 -5.95 8.95
CA ARG A 96 5.30 -5.65 10.04
C ARG A 96 6.48 -6.62 10.09
N ALA A 97 6.25 -7.88 9.76
CA ALA A 97 7.31 -8.89 9.75
C ALA A 97 8.41 -8.60 8.69
N ASN A 98 8.13 -7.73 7.72
CA ASN A 98 9.03 -7.41 6.62
C ASN A 98 9.63 -5.99 6.69
N THR A 99 9.34 -5.21 7.73
CA THR A 99 9.91 -3.85 7.87
C THR A 99 11.39 -3.85 8.22
N ASP A 100 11.91 -4.96 8.78
CA ASP A 100 13.34 -5.14 9.04
C ASP A 100 14.01 -6.05 8.00
N VAL A 101 13.72 -5.80 6.72
CA VAL A 101 14.23 -6.58 5.58
C VAL A 101 15.74 -6.43 5.42
N THR A 102 16.39 -7.50 4.96
CA THR A 102 17.73 -7.48 4.37
C THR A 102 17.59 -7.93 2.93
N GLY A 103 18.09 -7.14 1.98
CA GLY A 103 17.79 -7.30 0.57
C GLY A 103 16.41 -6.78 0.21
N GLY A 104 15.73 -7.47 -0.71
CA GLY A 104 14.38 -7.15 -1.16
C GLY A 104 13.33 -8.14 -0.64
N HIS A 105 12.16 -7.62 -0.30
CA HIS A 105 10.98 -8.43 -0.01
C HIS A 105 9.77 -7.94 -0.80
N VAL A 106 9.14 -8.85 -1.54
CA VAL A 106 7.96 -8.55 -2.35
C VAL A 106 6.84 -9.56 -2.07
N PHE A 107 5.64 -9.23 -2.51
CA PHE A 107 4.48 -10.12 -2.37
C PHE A 107 4.12 -10.70 -3.73
N ALA A 108 3.55 -11.91 -3.72
CA ALA A 108 2.99 -12.55 -4.89
C ALA A 108 1.50 -12.80 -4.67
N TYR A 109 0.69 -12.53 -5.68
CA TYR A 109 -0.75 -12.71 -5.67
C TYR A 109 -1.21 -13.47 -6.91
N GLN A 110 -2.02 -14.51 -6.73
CA GLN A 110 -2.50 -15.32 -7.84
C GLN A 110 -3.62 -14.59 -8.60
N VAL A 111 -3.42 -14.37 -9.89
CA VAL A 111 -4.34 -13.65 -10.79
C VAL A 111 -4.80 -14.52 -11.96
N THR A 112 -5.81 -14.05 -12.68
CA THR A 112 -6.31 -14.67 -13.91
C THR A 112 -5.67 -14.11 -15.18
N ASN A 113 -5.11 -12.90 -15.12
CA ASN A 113 -4.52 -12.14 -16.22
C ASN A 113 -3.08 -11.68 -15.89
N PRO A 114 -2.13 -12.63 -15.67
CA PRO A 114 -0.78 -12.30 -15.22
C PRO A 114 0.02 -11.41 -16.19
N GLU A 115 -0.32 -11.42 -17.47
CA GLU A 115 0.32 -10.60 -18.52
C GLU A 115 0.20 -9.08 -18.30
N ALA A 116 -0.69 -8.66 -17.41
CA ALA A 116 -0.87 -7.24 -17.09
C ALA A 116 0.14 -6.71 -16.05
N TYR A 117 0.90 -7.59 -15.39
CA TYR A 117 1.69 -7.28 -14.20
C TYR A 117 3.12 -7.80 -14.30
N GLY A 118 3.97 -7.40 -13.37
CA GLY A 118 5.20 -8.13 -13.08
C GLY A 118 4.84 -9.54 -12.58
N VAL A 119 5.48 -10.57 -13.13
CA VAL A 119 5.18 -11.98 -12.85
C VAL A 119 6.37 -12.65 -12.20
N VAL A 120 6.16 -13.38 -11.11
CA VAL A 120 7.17 -14.20 -10.46
C VAL A 120 6.93 -15.67 -10.80
N GLU A 121 8.01 -16.38 -11.18
CA GLU A 121 8.04 -17.82 -11.39
C GLU A 121 8.67 -18.52 -10.18
N PHE A 122 7.99 -19.55 -9.69
CA PHE A 122 8.49 -20.39 -8.60
C PHE A 122 8.92 -21.75 -9.12
N GLY A 123 10.00 -22.28 -8.59
CA GLY A 123 10.42 -23.66 -8.77
C GLY A 123 9.67 -24.65 -7.89
N PRO A 124 9.98 -25.94 -8.02
CA PRO A 124 9.27 -27.01 -7.30
C PRO A 124 9.45 -26.96 -5.78
N ASP A 125 10.53 -26.38 -5.30
CA ASP A 125 10.83 -26.24 -3.87
C ASP A 125 10.36 -24.86 -3.32
N GLY A 126 9.67 -24.05 -4.16
CA GLY A 126 9.17 -22.72 -3.81
C GLY A 126 10.18 -21.59 -3.93
N GLU A 127 11.37 -21.89 -4.46
CA GLU A 127 12.41 -20.90 -4.80
C GLU A 127 11.96 -20.00 -5.95
N VAL A 128 12.39 -18.74 -5.94
CA VAL A 128 12.12 -17.80 -7.04
C VAL A 128 13.09 -18.07 -8.19
N LEU A 129 12.57 -18.41 -9.35
CA LEU A 129 13.36 -18.71 -10.56
C LEU A 129 13.54 -17.47 -11.43
N SER A 130 12.49 -16.70 -11.64
CA SER A 130 12.53 -15.52 -12.49
C SER A 130 11.46 -14.50 -12.10
N ILE A 131 11.70 -13.25 -12.49
CA ILE A 131 10.71 -12.16 -12.44
C ILE A 131 10.74 -11.48 -13.81
N GLU A 132 9.56 -11.22 -14.38
CA GLU A 132 9.44 -10.63 -15.71
C GLU A 132 8.32 -9.59 -15.73
N GLU A 133 8.61 -8.39 -16.26
CA GLU A 133 7.63 -7.31 -16.37
C GLU A 133 6.71 -7.54 -17.56
N LYS A 134 5.40 -7.61 -17.29
CA LYS A 134 4.33 -7.73 -18.29
C LYS A 134 4.64 -8.70 -19.43
N PRO A 135 4.97 -9.96 -19.12
CA PRO A 135 5.41 -10.92 -20.11
C PRO A 135 4.30 -11.26 -21.09
N ALA A 136 4.62 -11.29 -22.40
CA ALA A 136 3.66 -11.71 -23.42
C ALA A 136 3.22 -13.19 -23.27
N ARG A 137 4.03 -14.01 -22.59
CA ARG A 137 3.76 -15.42 -22.27
C ARG A 137 4.18 -15.70 -20.83
N PRO A 138 3.30 -15.40 -19.85
CA PRO A 138 3.61 -15.58 -18.43
C PRO A 138 3.95 -17.04 -18.10
N ARG A 139 5.00 -17.25 -17.30
CA ARG A 139 5.43 -18.58 -16.85
C ARG A 139 4.69 -19.03 -15.60
N SER A 140 4.00 -18.12 -14.94
CA SER A 140 3.19 -18.40 -13.77
C SER A 140 1.95 -17.51 -13.73
N ARG A 141 1.09 -17.72 -12.72
CA ARG A 141 -0.09 -16.88 -12.46
C ARG A 141 0.10 -15.98 -11.24
N PHE A 142 1.33 -15.84 -10.76
CA PHE A 142 1.64 -15.02 -9.59
C PHE A 142 2.13 -13.64 -10.02
N ALA A 143 1.26 -12.66 -9.90
CA ALA A 143 1.58 -11.24 -10.09
C ALA A 143 2.29 -10.67 -8.86
N LEU A 144 3.12 -9.65 -9.06
CA LEU A 144 3.71 -8.84 -8.00
C LEU A 144 2.86 -7.59 -7.78
N PRO A 145 2.11 -7.51 -6.67
CA PRO A 145 1.40 -6.30 -6.29
C PRO A 145 2.34 -5.14 -6.01
N GLY A 146 1.82 -3.93 -6.14
CA GLY A 146 2.56 -2.69 -5.93
C GLY A 146 2.88 -2.39 -4.46
N LEU A 147 3.56 -3.30 -3.78
CA LEU A 147 4.02 -3.18 -2.40
C LEU A 147 5.36 -3.91 -2.22
N TYR A 148 6.39 -3.15 -1.89
CA TYR A 148 7.78 -3.58 -1.88
C TYR A 148 8.46 -3.12 -0.60
N PHE A 149 9.37 -3.93 -0.06
CA PHE A 149 10.24 -3.59 1.06
C PHE A 149 11.69 -3.85 0.67
N TYR A 150 12.56 -2.89 0.89
CA TYR A 150 13.96 -2.97 0.51
C TYR A 150 14.87 -2.47 1.62
N ASP A 151 16.07 -3.00 1.67
CA ASP A 151 17.15 -2.38 2.40
C ASP A 151 17.68 -1.14 1.66
N ASN A 152 18.70 -0.50 2.21
CA ASN A 152 19.20 0.77 1.68
C ASN A 152 19.92 0.64 0.32
N ASP A 153 20.39 -0.55 -0.04
CA ASP A 153 21.04 -0.82 -1.32
C ASP A 153 20.17 -0.49 -2.53
N VAL A 154 18.84 -0.41 -2.33
CA VAL A 154 17.88 -0.08 -3.39
C VAL A 154 18.17 1.26 -4.07
N ILE A 155 18.73 2.23 -3.34
CA ILE A 155 19.09 3.56 -3.90
C ILE A 155 20.22 3.39 -4.93
N ASP A 156 21.26 2.63 -4.59
CA ASP A 156 22.38 2.39 -5.51
C ASP A 156 21.99 1.46 -6.66
N ILE A 157 21.13 0.48 -6.40
CA ILE A 157 20.55 -0.34 -7.46
C ILE A 157 19.80 0.56 -8.46
N ALA A 158 18.89 1.41 -7.99
CA ALA A 158 18.10 2.31 -8.83
C ALA A 158 18.98 3.28 -9.66
N ARG A 159 20.09 3.78 -9.08
CA ARG A 159 21.05 4.64 -9.81
C ARG A 159 21.76 3.95 -10.97
N ASN A 160 21.92 2.64 -10.90
CA ASN A 160 22.64 1.84 -11.89
C ASN A 160 21.73 1.16 -12.91
N LEU A 161 20.39 1.27 -12.75
CA LEU A 161 19.45 0.75 -13.74
C LEU A 161 19.56 1.48 -15.06
N ARG A 162 19.21 0.76 -16.11
CA ARG A 162 19.02 1.34 -17.46
C ARG A 162 17.54 1.34 -17.79
N PRO A 163 17.04 2.39 -18.46
CA PRO A 163 15.65 2.38 -18.92
C PRO A 163 15.35 1.15 -19.78
N SER A 164 14.20 0.57 -19.58
CA SER A 164 13.68 -0.56 -20.37
C SER A 164 13.36 -0.14 -21.81
N ALA A 165 12.90 -1.08 -22.64
CA ALA A 165 12.40 -0.78 -23.98
C ALA A 165 11.21 0.19 -23.98
N ARG A 166 10.56 0.38 -22.83
CA ARG A 166 9.47 1.34 -22.60
C ARG A 166 9.98 2.74 -22.20
N GLY A 167 11.30 2.88 -21.99
CA GLY A 167 11.91 4.12 -21.51
C GLY A 167 11.78 4.34 -19.99
N GLU A 168 11.39 3.31 -19.23
CA GLU A 168 11.13 3.38 -17.80
C GLU A 168 12.20 2.67 -16.97
N LEU A 169 12.51 3.20 -15.78
CA LEU A 169 13.27 2.49 -14.75
C LEU A 169 12.29 1.55 -14.02
N GLU A 170 12.32 0.28 -14.41
CA GLU A 170 11.35 -0.70 -13.95
C GLU A 170 11.65 -1.16 -12.52
N ILE A 171 10.61 -1.27 -11.70
CA ILE A 171 10.72 -1.88 -10.37
C ILE A 171 11.07 -3.37 -10.46
N THR A 172 10.65 -4.03 -11.53
CA THR A 172 10.96 -5.42 -11.82
C THR A 172 12.45 -5.64 -12.02
N ASP A 173 13.17 -4.66 -12.60
CA ASP A 173 14.63 -4.72 -12.74
C ASP A 173 15.34 -4.57 -11.38
N VAL A 174 14.81 -3.74 -10.45
CA VAL A 174 15.28 -3.69 -9.07
C VAL A 174 15.18 -5.06 -8.41
N ASN A 175 14.00 -5.69 -8.52
CA ASN A 175 13.77 -7.04 -7.99
C ASN A 175 14.69 -8.07 -8.63
N GLY A 176 14.98 -7.93 -9.94
CA GLY A 176 15.92 -8.77 -10.69
C GLY A 176 17.33 -8.73 -10.11
N VAL A 177 17.83 -7.54 -9.77
CA VAL A 177 19.16 -7.38 -9.13
C VAL A 177 19.21 -8.08 -7.78
N TYR A 178 18.19 -7.92 -6.93
CA TYR A 178 18.13 -8.64 -5.65
C TYR A 178 18.01 -10.15 -5.83
N LEU A 179 17.27 -10.61 -6.85
CA LEU A 179 17.17 -12.03 -7.18
C LEU A 179 18.53 -12.61 -7.61
N GLU A 180 19.26 -11.94 -8.48
CA GLU A 180 20.59 -12.34 -8.95
C GLU A 180 21.61 -12.40 -7.81
N ARG A 181 21.48 -11.54 -6.79
CA ARG A 181 22.28 -11.56 -5.58
C ARG A 181 21.89 -12.67 -4.60
N GLY A 182 20.73 -13.33 -4.80
CA GLY A 182 20.16 -14.26 -3.83
C GLY A 182 19.58 -13.58 -2.58
N GLU A 183 19.24 -12.30 -2.69
CA GLU A 183 18.78 -11.43 -1.59
C GLU A 183 17.30 -11.04 -1.74
N LEU A 184 16.56 -11.66 -2.67
CA LEU A 184 15.12 -11.44 -2.84
C LEU A 184 14.30 -12.50 -2.13
N THR A 185 13.37 -12.07 -1.32
CA THR A 185 12.35 -12.93 -0.69
C THR A 185 10.96 -12.60 -1.20
N VAL A 186 10.10 -13.62 -1.35
CA VAL A 186 8.72 -13.46 -1.84
C VAL A 186 7.74 -14.13 -0.89
N THR A 187 6.73 -13.39 -0.44
CA THR A 187 5.61 -13.96 0.32
C THR A 187 4.37 -14.06 -0.55
N VAL A 188 3.85 -15.28 -0.74
CA VAL A 188 2.57 -15.48 -1.41
C VAL A 188 1.44 -15.04 -0.48
N LEU A 189 0.64 -14.09 -0.94
CA LEU A 189 -0.53 -13.64 -0.19
C LEU A 189 -1.57 -14.76 -0.12
N PRO A 190 -2.13 -15.06 1.07
CA PRO A 190 -2.99 -16.20 1.26
C PRO A 190 -4.35 -16.00 0.59
N ARG A 191 -5.03 -17.13 0.34
CA ARG A 191 -6.43 -17.12 -0.09
C ARG A 191 -7.29 -16.34 0.91
N GLY A 192 -8.15 -15.47 0.39
CA GLY A 192 -8.96 -14.56 1.22
C GLY A 192 -8.36 -13.16 1.37
N THR A 193 -7.10 -12.95 0.92
CA THR A 193 -6.60 -11.60 0.68
C THR A 193 -7.21 -11.07 -0.61
N ALA A 194 -7.65 -9.82 -0.59
CA ALA A 194 -8.05 -9.07 -1.77
C ALA A 194 -6.94 -8.08 -2.12
N TRP A 195 -6.61 -8.03 -3.39
CA TRP A 195 -5.75 -7.01 -3.99
C TRP A 195 -6.41 -6.49 -5.26
N PHE A 196 -6.47 -5.18 -5.41
CA PHE A 196 -6.97 -4.50 -6.59
C PHE A 196 -5.93 -3.50 -7.07
N ASP A 197 -5.66 -3.55 -8.38
CA ASP A 197 -5.02 -2.49 -9.13
C ASP A 197 -6.13 -1.59 -9.70
N THR A 198 -6.23 -0.36 -9.19
CA THR A 198 -7.28 0.59 -9.58
C THR A 198 -6.84 1.52 -10.71
N GLY A 199 -5.77 1.19 -11.42
CA GLY A 199 -5.28 1.95 -12.58
C GLY A 199 -6.21 1.89 -13.81
N THR A 200 -7.24 1.04 -13.79
CA THR A 200 -8.28 0.96 -14.80
C THR A 200 -9.66 1.31 -14.25
N PHE A 201 -10.59 1.71 -15.12
CA PHE A 201 -11.97 2.00 -14.70
C PHE A 201 -12.66 0.78 -14.09
N ASP A 202 -12.42 -0.41 -14.66
CA ASP A 202 -13.00 -1.66 -14.17
C ASP A 202 -12.39 -2.01 -12.80
N GLY A 203 -11.07 -1.92 -12.62
CA GLY A 203 -10.40 -2.15 -11.34
C GLY A 203 -10.87 -1.18 -10.25
N LEU A 204 -11.08 0.10 -10.60
CA LEU A 204 -11.63 1.10 -9.68
C LEU A 204 -13.07 0.76 -9.25
N LEU A 205 -13.88 0.29 -10.19
CA LEU A 205 -15.26 -0.13 -9.92
C LEU A 205 -15.30 -1.38 -9.03
N GLU A 206 -14.49 -2.40 -9.36
CA GLU A 206 -14.39 -3.64 -8.60
C GLU A 206 -13.92 -3.39 -7.16
N ALA A 207 -12.87 -2.57 -6.96
CA ALA A 207 -12.41 -2.16 -5.65
C ALA A 207 -13.52 -1.45 -4.85
N SER A 208 -14.25 -0.51 -5.49
CA SER A 208 -15.35 0.22 -4.85
C SER A 208 -16.49 -0.70 -4.43
N GLN A 209 -16.87 -1.67 -5.26
CA GLN A 209 -17.91 -2.64 -4.97
C GLN A 209 -17.49 -3.60 -3.84
N PHE A 210 -16.24 -4.03 -3.85
CA PHE A 210 -15.69 -4.88 -2.79
C PHE A 210 -15.71 -4.16 -1.45
N VAL A 211 -15.16 -2.94 -1.39
CA VAL A 211 -15.13 -2.13 -0.16
C VAL A 211 -16.55 -1.91 0.36
N HIS A 212 -17.48 -1.46 -0.49
CA HIS A 212 -18.88 -1.29 -0.12
C HIS A 212 -19.48 -2.58 0.48
N THR A 213 -19.29 -3.72 -0.20
CA THR A 213 -19.88 -4.99 0.22
C THR A 213 -19.37 -5.43 1.59
N VAL A 214 -18.06 -5.34 1.83
CA VAL A 214 -17.46 -5.76 3.10
C VAL A 214 -17.88 -4.80 4.23
N GLU A 215 -17.77 -3.50 4.01
CA GLU A 215 -18.13 -2.49 5.02
C GLU A 215 -19.62 -2.55 5.38
N ALA A 216 -20.51 -2.70 4.40
CA ALA A 216 -21.95 -2.82 4.62
C ALA A 216 -22.35 -4.10 5.38
N ARG A 217 -21.55 -5.17 5.25
CA ARG A 217 -21.82 -6.44 5.92
C ARG A 217 -21.24 -6.54 7.32
N GLN A 218 -20.07 -5.97 7.53
CA GLN A 218 -19.33 -6.11 8.80
C GLN A 218 -19.52 -4.90 9.73
N GLY A 219 -19.96 -3.75 9.20
CA GLY A 219 -20.03 -2.49 9.97
C GLY A 219 -18.64 -1.93 10.30
N LEU A 220 -17.57 -2.45 9.66
CA LEU A 220 -16.19 -2.03 9.88
C LEU A 220 -15.64 -1.35 8.62
N LYS A 221 -14.76 -0.37 8.81
CA LYS A 221 -14.13 0.31 7.69
C LYS A 221 -12.88 -0.42 7.19
N ILE A 222 -12.72 -0.47 5.87
CA ILE A 222 -11.48 -0.90 5.21
C ILE A 222 -10.55 0.30 5.10
N SER A 223 -9.28 0.14 5.52
CA SER A 223 -8.24 1.17 5.34
C SER A 223 -8.66 2.53 5.92
N CYS A 224 -9.08 2.55 7.19
CA CYS A 224 -9.41 3.74 7.94
C CYS A 224 -8.16 4.27 8.67
N PRO A 225 -7.51 5.35 8.19
CA PRO A 225 -6.29 5.88 8.81
C PRO A 225 -6.47 6.25 10.28
N GLU A 226 -7.60 6.82 10.65
CA GLU A 226 -7.92 7.24 12.02
C GLU A 226 -7.99 6.03 12.96
N GLU A 227 -8.68 4.97 12.56
CA GLU A 227 -8.75 3.73 13.34
C GLU A 227 -7.38 3.07 13.47
N ILE A 228 -6.60 3.00 12.37
CA ILE A 228 -5.27 2.38 12.40
C ILE A 228 -4.34 3.18 13.32
N ALA A 229 -4.35 4.50 13.23
CA ALA A 229 -3.56 5.38 14.09
C ALA A 229 -3.94 5.22 15.58
N TRP A 230 -5.23 5.16 15.87
CA TRP A 230 -5.73 4.95 17.23
C TRP A 230 -5.36 3.56 17.77
N ARG A 231 -5.58 2.49 17.02
CA ARG A 231 -5.21 1.13 17.43
C ARG A 231 -3.71 0.93 17.62
N ASN A 232 -2.89 1.72 16.92
CA ASN A 232 -1.44 1.75 17.09
C ASN A 232 -0.99 2.70 18.23
N ALA A 233 -1.91 3.33 18.95
CA ALA A 233 -1.63 4.34 19.96
C ALA A 233 -0.79 5.54 19.45
N TRP A 234 -0.95 5.88 18.15
CA TRP A 234 -0.33 7.08 17.56
C TRP A 234 -1.16 8.33 17.83
N ILE A 235 -2.47 8.15 18.04
CA ILE A 235 -3.41 9.17 18.52
C ILE A 235 -4.20 8.58 19.69
N ASP A 236 -4.68 9.46 20.56
CA ASP A 236 -5.51 9.11 21.72
C ASP A 236 -7.02 9.14 21.39
N ASP A 237 -7.84 8.77 22.39
CA ASP A 237 -9.29 8.76 22.27
C ASP A 237 -9.87 10.15 21.98
N GLU A 238 -9.29 11.21 22.57
CA GLU A 238 -9.79 12.57 22.32
C GLU A 238 -9.54 13.00 20.87
N ARG A 239 -8.39 12.63 20.31
CA ARG A 239 -8.11 12.89 18.91
C ARG A 239 -9.03 12.11 17.99
N LEU A 240 -9.35 10.84 18.32
CA LEU A 240 -10.32 10.04 17.57
C LEU A 240 -11.72 10.68 17.62
N ARG A 241 -12.17 11.14 18.81
CA ARG A 241 -13.44 11.87 18.95
C ARG A 241 -13.44 13.17 18.15
N GLN A 242 -12.30 13.87 18.06
CA GLN A 242 -12.21 15.07 17.23
C GLN A 242 -12.43 14.74 15.75
N HIS A 243 -11.80 13.68 15.22
CA HIS A 243 -12.05 13.21 13.85
C HIS A 243 -13.52 12.85 13.62
N ALA A 244 -14.15 12.16 14.58
CA ALA A 244 -15.57 11.84 14.50
C ALA A 244 -16.44 13.10 14.40
N ARG A 245 -16.16 14.15 15.19
CA ARG A 245 -16.87 15.45 15.15
C ARG A 245 -16.66 16.16 13.79
N ASP A 246 -15.44 16.19 13.30
CA ASP A 246 -15.10 16.85 12.03
C ASP A 246 -15.83 16.21 10.84
N LEU A 247 -16.09 14.90 10.92
CA LEU A 247 -16.76 14.09 9.90
C LEU A 247 -18.22 13.73 10.24
N ALA A 248 -18.82 14.35 11.26
CA ALA A 248 -20.13 13.99 11.82
C ALA A 248 -21.29 13.98 10.80
N LYS A 249 -21.15 14.66 9.66
CA LYS A 249 -22.15 14.68 8.59
C LYS A 249 -22.09 13.48 7.65
N SER A 250 -21.18 12.54 7.90
CA SER A 250 -20.97 11.34 7.07
C SER A 250 -21.12 10.06 7.90
N GLY A 251 -21.45 8.95 7.25
CA GLY A 251 -21.42 7.63 7.90
C GLY A 251 -20.04 7.23 8.39
N TYR A 252 -18.98 7.81 7.82
CA TYR A 252 -17.60 7.61 8.27
C TYR A 252 -17.37 8.22 9.66
N GLY A 253 -17.84 9.45 9.89
CA GLY A 253 -17.77 10.08 11.20
C GLY A 253 -18.58 9.35 12.28
N GLY A 254 -19.76 8.80 11.91
CA GLY A 254 -20.55 7.93 12.80
C GLY A 254 -19.75 6.70 13.24
N TYR A 255 -19.08 6.03 12.29
CA TYR A 255 -18.21 4.88 12.58
C TYR A 255 -17.10 5.23 13.58
N LEU A 256 -16.42 6.38 13.42
CA LEU A 256 -15.37 6.81 14.34
C LEU A 256 -15.92 7.14 15.73
N ALA A 257 -17.14 7.67 15.81
CA ALA A 257 -17.80 7.91 17.09
C ALA A 257 -18.12 6.61 17.84
N ASP A 258 -18.64 5.61 17.13
CA ASP A 258 -18.93 4.28 17.68
C ASP A 258 -17.65 3.54 18.12
N LEU A 259 -16.52 3.78 17.47
CA LEU A 259 -15.21 3.25 17.90
C LEU A 259 -14.71 3.90 19.19
N ALA A 260 -14.86 5.23 19.30
CA ALA A 260 -14.38 5.98 20.45
C ALA A 260 -15.24 5.78 21.71
N ASP A 261 -16.56 5.66 21.50
CA ASP A 261 -17.56 5.48 22.54
C ASP A 261 -18.55 4.38 22.10
N PRO A 262 -18.17 3.09 22.27
CA PRO A 262 -19.00 1.97 21.84
C PRO A 262 -20.40 2.04 22.49
N PRO A 263 -21.48 1.82 21.73
CA PRO A 263 -22.81 1.77 22.30
C PRO A 263 -22.89 0.67 23.37
N GLU A 264 -23.59 0.96 24.47
CA GLU A 264 -23.83 -0.07 25.48
C GLU A 264 -24.53 -1.28 24.84
N PRO A 265 -24.12 -2.51 25.19
CA PRO A 265 -24.78 -3.69 24.67
C PRO A 265 -26.28 -3.63 25.06
N ASP A 266 -27.14 -3.76 24.08
CA ASP A 266 -28.59 -3.68 24.27
C ASP A 266 -29.05 -4.76 25.27
N ALA A 267 -29.38 -4.33 26.50
CA ALA A 267 -29.80 -5.21 27.60
C ALA A 267 -31.13 -5.96 27.30
N THR A 268 -31.72 -5.75 26.11
CA THR A 268 -32.99 -6.37 25.69
C THR A 268 -32.81 -7.68 24.93
N GLN A 269 -31.58 -8.21 24.73
CA GLN A 269 -31.36 -9.49 24.04
C GLN A 269 -31.24 -10.72 24.97
N GLU A 270 -31.45 -10.56 26.28
CA GLU A 270 -31.62 -11.68 27.22
C GLU A 270 -33.10 -11.91 27.56
N ALA A 271 -33.87 -12.37 26.56
CA ALA A 271 -35.19 -12.90 26.83
C ALA A 271 -35.53 -14.03 25.86
#